data_666bf07eeeb425533a42c1caa575393d
#
_entry.id   666bf07eeeb425533a42c1caa575393d
#
_cell.length_a   1.000
_cell.length_b   1.000
_cell.length_c   1.000
_cell.angle_alpha   90.00
_cell.angle_beta   90.00
_cell.angle_gamma   90.00
#
_symmetry.space_group_name_H-M   'P 1'
#
loop_
_entity.id
_entity.type
_entity.pdbx_description
1 polymer ?
#
loop_
_entity_poly.entity_id
_entity_poly.type
_entity_poly.pdbx_seq_one_letter_code
_entity_poly.pdbx_strand_id
1 'polypeptide(L)'
;MKKKLVTVLLTGTMIATLFGGCGQSNETNKSADTNTTESISMTGTEADSEDVEITYANFNASGGNEETLQKMYEAFHKEYPNITVNIETIGYDDYFTQMQTRVAGGTAPDCYELNIENFAAYANKGALAELTDIDTSGYNETALSAFQVNGKQYGVPGNFSNVVLIYNKDLFDEAGIEYPKDDWTWDDAMAAAEKISALGDDIYGIYQPITFNEFFKVVAQYGGSVLNEDKTEFTINSAENLKAAEMMIDKVTKTNVQPTEAQMGGMGDWDLFESGRLGMIPTGIWAFNTFADACDFNWDICVEPGGTQKAT
;
A
#
# COMPACT_ATOMS: atom_id res chain seq x y z
N MET A 1 39.15 -21.94 34.34
CA MET A 1 37.87 -21.87 35.08
C MET A 1 36.77 -22.41 34.18
N LYS A 2 36.20 -23.54 34.56
CA LYS A 2 35.21 -24.31 33.76
C LYS A 2 33.82 -23.71 33.94
N LYS A 3 33.15 -23.26 32.88
CA LYS A 3 31.74 -22.90 32.92
C LYS A 3 30.89 -24.14 32.63
N LYS A 4 30.01 -24.47 33.56
CA LYS A 4 29.05 -25.56 33.44
C LYS A 4 27.85 -25.16 32.61
N LEU A 5 27.55 -25.99 31.62
CA LEU A 5 26.30 -25.95 30.83
C LEU A 5 25.21 -26.62 31.68
N VAL A 6 24.09 -25.95 31.90
CA VAL A 6 22.89 -26.55 32.52
C VAL A 6 21.87 -26.76 31.39
N THR A 7 21.65 -28.03 31.08
CA THR A 7 20.59 -28.47 30.17
C THR A 7 19.34 -28.77 30.98
N VAL A 8 18.25 -28.06 30.74
CA VAL A 8 16.93 -28.37 31.33
C VAL A 8 16.14 -29.17 30.30
N LEU A 9 15.92 -30.44 30.63
CA LEU A 9 14.99 -31.31 29.92
C LEU A 9 13.58 -31.11 30.50
N LEU A 10 12.62 -30.64 29.68
CA LEU A 10 11.20 -30.70 30.03
C LEU A 10 10.56 -31.89 29.28
N THR A 11 10.25 -32.91 30.05
CA THR A 11 9.39 -34.01 29.65
C THR A 11 7.93 -33.66 29.95
N GLY A 12 7.14 -33.42 28.92
CA GLY A 12 5.68 -33.23 29.00
C GLY A 12 4.93 -34.54 28.80
N THR A 13 4.22 -34.95 29.80
CA THR A 13 3.41 -36.19 29.87
C THR A 13 2.08 -35.95 29.14
N MET A 14 1.78 -36.74 28.10
CA MET A 14 0.45 -36.85 27.50
C MET A 14 -0.46 -37.69 28.39
N ILE A 15 -1.58 -37.13 28.77
CA ILE A 15 -2.71 -37.88 29.39
C ILE A 15 -3.80 -37.99 28.32
N ALA A 16 -4.01 -39.19 27.81
CA ALA A 16 -5.16 -39.56 26.99
C ALA A 16 -6.29 -40.04 27.88
N THR A 17 -7.44 -39.37 27.84
CA THR A 17 -8.69 -39.90 28.43
C THR A 17 -9.62 -40.35 27.33
N LEU A 18 -9.75 -41.66 27.22
CA LEU A 18 -10.78 -42.35 26.46
C LEU A 18 -12.07 -42.38 27.30
N PHE A 19 -13.18 -41.89 26.76
CA PHE A 19 -14.50 -42.30 27.20
C PHE A 19 -15.28 -42.80 25.98
N GLY A 20 -15.53 -44.10 25.99
CA GLY A 20 -16.45 -44.75 25.09
C GLY A 20 -17.86 -44.71 25.65
N GLY A 21 -18.82 -44.63 24.78
CA GLY A 21 -20.24 -44.79 25.06
C GLY A 21 -20.96 -45.26 23.82
N CYS A 22 -21.29 -46.55 23.82
CA CYS A 22 -22.13 -47.22 22.80
C CYS A 22 -23.59 -46.72 22.88
N GLY A 23 -24.24 -46.63 21.71
CA GLY A 23 -25.68 -46.55 21.56
C GLY A 23 -26.07 -46.76 20.10
N GLN A 24 -26.59 -47.94 19.81
CA GLN A 24 -27.00 -48.52 18.53
C GLN A 24 -28.41 -48.04 18.15
N SER A 25 -28.74 -47.70 16.95
CA SER A 25 -29.33 -48.41 15.83
C SER A 25 -30.31 -47.52 15.04
N ASN A 26 -30.23 -47.50 13.79
CA ASN A 26 -31.05 -47.98 12.69
C ASN A 26 -31.11 -47.08 11.49
N GLU A 27 -30.93 -47.75 10.40
CA GLU A 27 -30.97 -47.33 8.98
C GLU A 27 -32.22 -46.54 8.57
N THR A 28 -32.05 -45.58 7.66
CA THR A 28 -32.65 -45.68 6.32
C THR A 28 -32.07 -44.64 5.36
N ASN A 29 -31.64 -45.09 4.20
CA ASN A 29 -31.29 -44.34 3.00
C ASN A 29 -32.36 -43.33 2.59
N LYS A 30 -31.89 -42.12 2.19
CA LYS A 30 -32.34 -41.50 0.94
C LYS A 30 -31.37 -40.35 0.53
N SER A 31 -30.75 -40.54 -0.63
CA SER A 31 -30.15 -39.48 -1.44
C SER A 31 -31.18 -38.42 -1.79
N ALA A 32 -30.81 -37.15 -1.64
CA ALA A 32 -31.30 -36.08 -2.50
C ALA A 32 -30.29 -34.92 -2.43
N ASP A 33 -29.62 -34.72 -3.54
CA ASP A 33 -29.00 -33.46 -3.94
C ASP A 33 -30.04 -32.34 -3.81
N THR A 34 -29.67 -31.27 -3.14
CA THR A 34 -30.16 -29.93 -3.48
C THR A 34 -29.13 -28.91 -2.93
N ASN A 35 -28.23 -28.52 -3.78
CA ASN A 35 -27.54 -27.23 -3.69
C ASN A 35 -28.64 -26.16 -3.87
N THR A 36 -29.03 -25.53 -2.79
CA THR A 36 -29.82 -24.30 -2.86
C THR A 36 -28.85 -23.17 -2.59
N THR A 37 -28.34 -22.59 -3.66
CA THR A 37 -27.71 -21.28 -3.64
C THR A 37 -28.85 -20.28 -3.43
N GLU A 38 -29.03 -19.79 -2.22
CA GLU A 38 -29.90 -18.64 -1.96
C GLU A 38 -29.19 -17.39 -2.46
N SER A 39 -29.66 -16.91 -3.61
CA SER A 39 -29.32 -15.58 -4.13
C SER A 39 -30.05 -14.56 -3.27
N ILE A 40 -29.32 -13.79 -2.48
CA ILE A 40 -29.85 -12.62 -1.77
C ILE A 40 -30.02 -11.51 -2.82
N SER A 41 -31.26 -11.36 -3.29
CA SER A 41 -31.66 -10.24 -4.14
C SER A 41 -31.93 -9.02 -3.26
N MET A 42 -31.11 -7.98 -3.38
CA MET A 42 -31.31 -6.69 -2.74
C MET A 42 -32.38 -5.88 -3.49
N THR A 43 -33.64 -6.22 -3.30
CA THR A 43 -34.76 -5.31 -3.60
C THR A 43 -35.37 -4.88 -2.29
N GLY A 44 -35.24 -3.56 -1.99
CA GLY A 44 -35.75 -2.97 -0.76
C GLY A 44 -37.24 -3.22 -0.53
N THR A 45 -37.53 -3.97 0.51
CA THR A 45 -38.80 -3.97 1.24
C THR A 45 -38.43 -4.05 2.72
N GLU A 46 -38.99 -3.15 3.51
CA GLU A 46 -38.98 -3.21 4.97
C GLU A 46 -39.42 -4.61 5.42
N ALA A 47 -38.47 -5.45 5.78
CA ALA A 47 -38.69 -6.71 6.44
C ALA A 47 -37.59 -6.88 7.47
N ASP A 48 -37.93 -7.27 8.69
CA ASP A 48 -37.08 -7.64 9.82
C ASP A 48 -35.68 -8.08 9.40
N SER A 49 -34.79 -7.10 9.16
CA SER A 49 -33.38 -7.40 8.93
C SER A 49 -32.75 -7.60 10.31
N GLU A 50 -32.23 -8.80 10.55
CA GLU A 50 -31.47 -9.09 11.76
C GLU A 50 -30.34 -8.07 11.93
N ASP A 51 -30.04 -7.71 13.17
CA ASP A 51 -28.89 -6.86 13.47
C ASP A 51 -27.61 -7.59 13.09
N VAL A 52 -26.79 -6.97 12.27
CA VAL A 52 -25.52 -7.52 11.76
C VAL A 52 -24.38 -6.67 12.28
N GLU A 53 -23.36 -7.31 12.79
CA GLU A 53 -22.11 -6.68 13.18
C GLU A 53 -20.98 -7.19 12.30
N ILE A 54 -20.27 -6.28 11.66
CA ILE A 54 -19.11 -6.59 10.80
C ILE A 54 -17.88 -5.80 11.25
N THR A 55 -16.72 -6.34 10.95
CA THR A 55 -15.42 -5.73 11.22
C THR A 55 -14.78 -5.23 9.93
N TYR A 56 -14.23 -4.00 9.98
CA TYR A 56 -13.52 -3.38 8.85
C TYR A 56 -12.17 -2.87 9.29
N ALA A 57 -11.09 -3.39 8.69
CA ALA A 57 -9.74 -2.88 8.90
C ALA A 57 -9.27 -2.05 7.72
N ASN A 58 -8.63 -0.91 8.02
CA ASN A 58 -8.13 0.02 7.03
C ASN A 58 -6.77 0.61 7.44
N PHE A 59 -6.04 1.14 6.47
CA PHE A 59 -4.82 1.93 6.67
C PHE A 59 -4.96 3.36 6.12
N ASN A 60 -5.87 3.59 5.17
CA ASN A 60 -6.02 4.89 4.50
C ASN A 60 -6.51 6.00 5.42
N ALA A 61 -7.21 5.68 6.50
CA ALA A 61 -7.67 6.68 7.46
C ALA A 61 -6.56 7.08 8.45
N SER A 62 -5.49 6.31 8.56
CA SER A 62 -4.34 6.61 9.41
C SER A 62 -3.68 7.94 8.97
N GLY A 63 -3.31 8.76 9.96
CA GLY A 63 -2.65 10.03 9.68
C GLY A 63 -3.59 11.21 9.42
N GLY A 64 -4.79 11.21 10.03
CA GLY A 64 -5.67 12.38 10.06
C GLY A 64 -6.97 12.26 9.25
N ASN A 65 -7.25 11.10 8.67
CA ASN A 65 -8.47 10.87 7.90
C ASN A 65 -9.53 10.07 8.68
N GLU A 66 -9.29 9.73 9.95
CA GLU A 66 -10.18 8.93 10.80
C GLU A 66 -11.55 9.58 10.97
N GLU A 67 -11.60 10.91 11.11
CA GLU A 67 -12.85 11.67 11.21
C GLU A 67 -13.67 11.58 9.92
N THR A 68 -13.01 11.58 8.77
CA THR A 68 -13.67 11.43 7.45
C THR A 68 -14.28 10.04 7.32
N LEU A 69 -13.54 8.99 7.69
CA LEU A 69 -14.04 7.62 7.68
C LEU A 69 -15.22 7.46 8.65
N GLN A 70 -15.15 8.08 9.83
CA GLN A 70 -16.24 8.06 10.79
C GLN A 70 -17.53 8.69 10.23
N LYS A 71 -17.42 9.84 9.54
CA LYS A 71 -18.56 10.48 8.86
C LYS A 71 -19.14 9.61 7.75
N MET A 72 -18.30 8.89 7.01
CA MET A 72 -18.76 7.92 6.00
C MET A 72 -19.55 6.78 6.65
N TYR A 73 -19.05 6.23 7.76
CA TYR A 73 -19.76 5.20 8.53
C TYR A 73 -21.11 5.71 9.06
N GLU A 74 -21.17 6.92 9.63
CA GLU A 74 -22.41 7.52 10.13
C GLU A 74 -23.46 7.67 9.01
N ALA A 75 -23.02 8.08 7.81
CA ALA A 75 -23.89 8.16 6.65
C ALA A 75 -24.40 6.77 6.22
N PHE A 76 -23.54 5.77 6.20
CA PHE A 76 -23.87 4.38 5.91
C PHE A 76 -24.85 3.81 6.95
N HIS A 77 -24.55 3.95 8.24
CA HIS A 77 -25.40 3.44 9.33
C HIS A 77 -26.79 4.10 9.36
N LYS A 78 -26.89 5.37 8.93
CA LYS A 78 -28.16 6.05 8.78
C LYS A 78 -29.06 5.42 7.71
N GLU A 79 -28.45 4.91 6.64
CA GLU A 79 -29.15 4.22 5.54
C GLU A 79 -29.41 2.74 5.89
N TYR A 80 -28.47 2.11 6.60
CA TYR A 80 -28.54 0.71 7.03
C TYR A 80 -28.41 0.58 8.56
N PRO A 81 -29.46 0.94 9.32
CA PRO A 81 -29.37 1.04 10.79
C PRO A 81 -29.19 -0.30 11.50
N ASN A 82 -29.50 -1.38 10.83
CA ASN A 82 -29.31 -2.75 11.33
C ASN A 82 -27.86 -3.26 11.13
N ILE A 83 -27.00 -2.52 10.45
CA ILE A 83 -25.60 -2.92 10.23
C ILE A 83 -24.67 -2.04 11.08
N THR A 84 -23.96 -2.68 12.00
CA THR A 84 -22.90 -2.04 12.78
C THR A 84 -21.54 -2.41 12.19
N VAL A 85 -20.70 -1.42 11.89
CA VAL A 85 -19.35 -1.64 11.39
C VAL A 85 -18.34 -1.26 12.47
N ASN A 86 -17.59 -2.24 12.96
CA ASN A 86 -16.47 -2.03 13.86
C ASN A 86 -15.22 -1.68 13.04
N ILE A 87 -14.84 -0.43 13.06
CA ILE A 87 -13.72 0.11 12.28
C ILE A 87 -12.43 0.00 13.09
N GLU A 88 -11.40 -0.57 12.48
CA GLU A 88 -10.03 -0.61 13.00
C GLU A 88 -9.09 0.08 12.01
N THR A 89 -8.43 1.15 12.46
CA THR A 89 -7.40 1.84 11.66
C THR A 89 -6.02 1.45 12.19
N ILE A 90 -5.16 0.97 11.28
CA ILE A 90 -3.80 0.52 11.59
C ILE A 90 -2.84 1.31 10.70
N GLY A 91 -1.74 1.82 11.27
CA GLY A 91 -0.73 2.54 10.50
C GLY A 91 -0.17 1.69 9.36
N TYR A 92 0.16 2.34 8.24
CA TYR A 92 0.57 1.69 6.99
C TYR A 92 1.73 0.70 7.18
N ASP A 93 2.73 1.06 7.97
CA ASP A 93 3.95 0.26 8.17
C ASP A 93 3.68 -1.10 8.81
N ASP A 94 2.69 -1.16 9.70
CA ASP A 94 2.33 -2.37 10.45
C ASP A 94 1.17 -3.14 9.79
N TYR A 95 0.36 -2.48 8.98
CA TYR A 95 -0.92 -2.99 8.50
C TYR A 95 -0.79 -4.34 7.79
N PHE A 96 0.05 -4.41 6.77
CA PHE A 96 0.15 -5.62 5.94
C PHE A 96 0.73 -6.82 6.68
N THR A 97 1.65 -6.58 7.62
CA THR A 97 2.20 -7.65 8.49
C THR A 97 1.14 -8.19 9.44
N GLN A 98 0.34 -7.31 10.04
CA GLN A 98 -0.77 -7.71 10.91
C GLN A 98 -1.86 -8.44 10.13
N MET A 99 -2.27 -7.92 8.96
CA MET A 99 -3.29 -8.55 8.12
C MET A 99 -2.85 -9.92 7.62
N GLN A 100 -1.59 -10.08 7.20
CA GLN A 100 -1.05 -11.38 6.80
C GLN A 100 -1.14 -12.40 7.94
N THR A 101 -0.82 -11.99 9.15
CA THR A 101 -0.89 -12.84 10.35
C THR A 101 -2.34 -13.24 10.66
N ARG A 102 -3.26 -12.29 10.63
CA ARG A 102 -4.69 -12.54 10.89
C ARG A 102 -5.32 -13.47 9.85
N VAL A 103 -5.06 -13.23 8.57
CA VAL A 103 -5.55 -14.10 7.48
C VAL A 103 -5.01 -15.52 7.63
N ALA A 104 -3.72 -15.68 7.91
CA ALA A 104 -3.12 -17.00 8.14
C ALA A 104 -3.67 -17.70 9.39
N GLY A 105 -4.05 -16.94 10.41
CA GLY A 105 -4.63 -17.42 11.67
C GLY A 105 -6.15 -17.65 11.64
N GLY A 106 -6.83 -17.32 10.53
CA GLY A 106 -8.29 -17.41 10.43
C GLY A 106 -9.03 -16.38 11.30
N THR A 107 -8.41 -15.25 11.58
CA THR A 107 -8.94 -14.14 12.38
C THR A 107 -8.97 -12.82 11.61
N ALA A 108 -9.03 -12.91 10.28
CA ALA A 108 -9.18 -11.75 9.42
C ALA A 108 -10.49 -11.00 9.72
N PRO A 109 -10.54 -9.67 9.58
CA PRO A 109 -11.78 -8.93 9.57
C PRO A 109 -12.70 -9.37 8.43
N ASP A 110 -14.00 -9.07 8.54
CA ASP A 110 -14.97 -9.36 7.48
C ASP A 110 -14.66 -8.59 6.19
N CYS A 111 -14.24 -7.33 6.33
CA CYS A 111 -13.76 -6.48 5.23
C CYS A 111 -12.43 -5.85 5.61
N TYR A 112 -11.55 -5.65 4.62
CA TYR A 112 -10.29 -4.98 4.85
C TYR A 112 -9.70 -4.38 3.57
N GLU A 113 -8.90 -3.35 3.71
CA GLU A 113 -8.21 -2.72 2.60
C GLU A 113 -6.98 -3.53 2.16
N LEU A 114 -6.75 -3.57 0.85
CA LEU A 114 -5.51 -4.05 0.27
C LEU A 114 -5.06 -3.09 -0.82
N ASN A 115 -3.77 -2.77 -0.82
CA ASN A 115 -3.13 -2.13 -1.95
C ASN A 115 -2.89 -3.16 -3.07
N ILE A 116 -2.63 -2.66 -4.27
CA ILE A 116 -2.46 -3.49 -5.46
C ILE A 116 -1.29 -4.47 -5.34
N GLU A 117 -0.22 -4.10 -4.64
CA GLU A 117 0.99 -4.92 -4.47
C GLU A 117 0.71 -6.19 -3.67
N ASN A 118 -0.19 -6.11 -2.68
CA ASN A 118 -0.55 -7.25 -1.83
C ASN A 118 -1.74 -8.04 -2.36
N PHE A 119 -2.62 -7.43 -3.14
CA PHE A 119 -3.88 -8.02 -3.59
C PHE A 119 -3.70 -9.40 -4.26
N ALA A 120 -2.80 -9.49 -5.25
CA ALA A 120 -2.62 -10.72 -6.02
C ALA A 120 -2.22 -11.93 -5.14
N ALA A 121 -1.40 -11.69 -4.11
CA ALA A 121 -1.00 -12.74 -3.18
C ALA A 121 -2.16 -13.28 -2.34
N TYR A 122 -3.06 -12.40 -1.91
CA TYR A 122 -4.25 -12.78 -1.13
C TYR A 122 -5.28 -13.49 -1.99
N ALA A 123 -5.57 -12.97 -3.19
CA ALA A 123 -6.51 -13.57 -4.12
C ALA A 123 -6.07 -14.98 -4.56
N ASN A 124 -4.79 -15.14 -4.94
CA ASN A 124 -4.26 -16.43 -5.38
C ASN A 124 -4.18 -17.49 -4.26
N LYS A 125 -4.13 -17.07 -3.00
CA LYS A 125 -4.17 -17.97 -1.84
C LYS A 125 -5.60 -18.32 -1.41
N GLY A 126 -6.62 -17.78 -2.08
CA GLY A 126 -8.02 -17.98 -1.71
C GLY A 126 -8.42 -17.29 -0.40
N ALA A 127 -7.73 -16.20 -0.03
CA ALA A 127 -8.00 -15.43 1.18
C ALA A 127 -9.08 -14.35 0.98
N LEU A 128 -9.54 -14.16 -0.26
CA LEU A 128 -10.57 -13.20 -0.63
C LEU A 128 -11.78 -13.93 -1.22
N ALA A 129 -12.98 -13.47 -0.88
CA ALA A 129 -14.21 -13.92 -1.51
C ALA A 129 -14.38 -13.28 -2.89
N GLU A 130 -14.93 -14.03 -3.85
CA GLU A 130 -15.35 -13.47 -5.13
C GLU A 130 -16.58 -12.57 -4.92
N LEU A 131 -16.51 -11.35 -5.47
CA LEU A 131 -17.60 -10.38 -5.43
C LEU A 131 -18.48 -10.56 -6.68
N THR A 132 -19.64 -11.20 -6.53
CA THR A 132 -20.53 -11.57 -7.65
C THR A 132 -21.68 -10.60 -7.87
N ASP A 133 -22.16 -9.94 -6.81
CA ASP A 133 -23.40 -9.16 -6.82
C ASP A 133 -23.17 -7.70 -6.48
N ILE A 134 -22.10 -7.10 -7.08
CA ILE A 134 -21.76 -5.69 -6.89
C ILE A 134 -22.08 -4.89 -8.15
N ASP A 135 -22.60 -3.68 -7.97
CA ASP A 135 -22.71 -2.70 -9.07
C ASP A 135 -21.35 -2.05 -9.30
N THR A 136 -20.75 -2.34 -10.45
CA THR A 136 -19.45 -1.80 -10.85
C THR A 136 -19.54 -0.62 -11.81
N SER A 137 -20.74 -0.18 -12.18
CA SER A 137 -20.96 0.83 -13.23
C SER A 137 -20.37 2.22 -12.91
N GLY A 138 -20.16 2.51 -11.63
CA GLY A 138 -19.59 3.79 -11.17
C GLY A 138 -18.06 3.80 -11.05
N TYR A 139 -17.38 2.67 -11.26
CA TYR A 139 -15.93 2.58 -11.07
C TYR A 139 -15.16 2.86 -12.35
N ASN A 140 -13.96 3.41 -12.20
CA ASN A 140 -12.99 3.48 -13.30
C ASN A 140 -12.57 2.06 -13.71
N GLU A 141 -12.66 1.72 -15.00
CA GLU A 141 -12.41 0.38 -15.52
C GLU A 141 -10.98 -0.11 -15.23
N THR A 142 -9.98 0.76 -15.39
CA THR A 142 -8.58 0.42 -15.12
C THR A 142 -8.37 0.10 -13.66
N ALA A 143 -8.90 0.93 -12.75
CA ALA A 143 -8.78 0.72 -11.31
C ALA A 143 -9.54 -0.56 -10.88
N LEU A 144 -10.74 -0.79 -11.44
CA LEU A 144 -11.53 -1.99 -11.12
C LEU A 144 -10.83 -3.28 -11.58
N SER A 145 -10.26 -3.27 -12.80
CA SER A 145 -9.56 -4.43 -13.37
C SER A 145 -8.31 -4.83 -12.59
N ALA A 146 -7.70 -3.90 -11.86
CA ALA A 146 -6.55 -4.16 -11.00
C ALA A 146 -6.87 -5.16 -9.86
N PHE A 147 -8.14 -5.27 -9.47
CA PHE A 147 -8.60 -6.17 -8.42
C PHE A 147 -9.33 -7.41 -8.96
N GLN A 148 -8.90 -7.87 -10.14
CA GLN A 148 -9.38 -9.10 -10.77
C GLN A 148 -8.29 -10.16 -10.87
N VAL A 149 -8.71 -11.42 -10.74
CA VAL A 149 -7.86 -12.59 -11.00
C VAL A 149 -8.67 -13.57 -11.85
N ASN A 150 -8.13 -13.95 -13.02
CA ASN A 150 -8.80 -14.87 -13.95
C ASN A 150 -10.22 -14.41 -14.36
N GLY A 151 -10.42 -13.10 -14.51
CA GLY A 151 -11.70 -12.50 -14.88
C GLY A 151 -12.76 -12.45 -13.76
N LYS A 152 -12.37 -12.73 -12.52
CA LYS A 152 -13.22 -12.68 -11.34
C LYS A 152 -12.83 -11.50 -10.46
N GLN A 153 -13.82 -10.78 -9.93
CA GLN A 153 -13.63 -9.62 -9.07
C GLN A 153 -13.49 -10.06 -7.61
N TYR A 154 -12.46 -9.58 -6.91
CA TYR A 154 -12.20 -9.89 -5.50
C TYR A 154 -12.07 -8.65 -4.62
N GLY A 155 -12.10 -7.48 -5.18
CA GLY A 155 -12.08 -6.20 -4.47
C GLY A 155 -12.62 -5.09 -5.35
N VAL A 156 -13.01 -3.99 -4.73
CA VAL A 156 -13.40 -2.74 -5.43
C VAL A 156 -12.42 -1.64 -5.06
N PRO A 157 -12.05 -0.77 -6.01
CA PRO A 157 -11.15 0.33 -5.70
C PRO A 157 -11.85 1.36 -4.81
N GLY A 158 -11.38 1.54 -3.58
CA GLY A 158 -11.88 2.57 -2.67
C GLY A 158 -11.34 3.96 -3.00
N ASN A 159 -10.07 4.01 -3.42
CA ASN A 159 -9.40 5.22 -3.89
C ASN A 159 -8.25 4.86 -4.85
N PHE A 160 -7.69 5.87 -5.47
CA PHE A 160 -6.41 5.78 -6.16
C PHE A 160 -5.66 7.11 -5.98
N SER A 161 -4.35 7.05 -6.11
CA SER A 161 -3.49 8.22 -6.04
C SER A 161 -2.36 8.13 -7.04
N ASN A 162 -1.78 9.27 -7.37
CA ASN A 162 -0.58 9.35 -8.19
C ASN A 162 0.57 9.91 -7.36
N VAL A 163 1.78 9.52 -7.70
CA VAL A 163 2.99 10.17 -7.23
C VAL A 163 3.24 11.41 -8.09
N VAL A 164 3.62 12.50 -7.45
CA VAL A 164 4.02 13.76 -8.08
C VAL A 164 5.40 14.17 -7.53
N LEU A 165 6.07 15.08 -8.20
CA LEU A 165 7.23 15.76 -7.62
C LEU A 165 6.74 16.94 -6.80
N ILE A 166 7.01 16.92 -5.49
CA ILE A 166 6.83 18.08 -4.62
C ILE A 166 8.18 18.79 -4.51
N TYR A 167 8.21 20.11 -4.58
CA TYR A 167 9.46 20.86 -4.54
C TYR A 167 9.38 22.12 -3.68
N ASN A 168 10.50 22.43 -3.02
CA ASN A 168 10.68 23.60 -2.18
C ASN A 168 11.08 24.81 -3.04
N LYS A 169 10.14 25.74 -3.27
CA LYS A 169 10.34 26.92 -4.12
C LYS A 169 11.43 27.83 -3.59
N ASP A 170 11.54 27.96 -2.27
CA ASP A 170 12.50 28.86 -1.65
C ASP A 170 13.94 28.39 -1.91
N LEU A 171 14.21 27.08 -1.90
CA LEU A 171 15.51 26.53 -2.29
C LEU A 171 15.81 26.65 -3.79
N PHE A 172 14.79 26.57 -4.64
CA PHE A 172 14.96 26.85 -6.07
C PHE A 172 15.30 28.31 -6.33
N ASP A 173 14.63 29.23 -5.64
CA ASP A 173 14.91 30.68 -5.74
C ASP A 173 16.31 30.99 -5.21
N GLU A 174 16.72 30.40 -4.07
CA GLU A 174 18.06 30.59 -3.49
C GLU A 174 19.14 30.03 -4.43
N ALA A 175 18.92 28.90 -5.08
CA ALA A 175 19.83 28.32 -6.07
C ALA A 175 19.84 29.10 -7.40
N GLY A 176 18.90 30.02 -7.60
CA GLY A 176 18.78 30.82 -8.83
C GLY A 176 18.44 29.97 -10.06
N ILE A 177 17.59 28.95 -9.89
CA ILE A 177 17.19 28.02 -10.97
C ILE A 177 15.69 28.08 -11.23
N GLU A 178 15.27 27.71 -12.45
CA GLU A 178 13.87 27.62 -12.80
C GLU A 178 13.18 26.47 -12.03
N TYR A 179 11.89 26.66 -11.74
CA TYR A 179 11.08 25.61 -11.12
C TYR A 179 10.88 24.42 -12.06
N PRO A 180 10.60 23.21 -11.50
CA PRO A 180 10.30 22.01 -12.27
C PRO A 180 9.13 22.25 -13.24
N LYS A 181 9.17 21.55 -14.38
CA LYS A 181 8.14 21.57 -15.41
C LYS A 181 7.62 20.16 -15.67
N ASP A 182 6.41 20.04 -16.18
CA ASP A 182 5.78 18.74 -16.45
C ASP A 182 6.53 17.87 -17.47
N ASP A 183 7.38 18.46 -18.28
CA ASP A 183 8.21 17.77 -19.26
C ASP A 183 9.62 17.41 -18.76
N TRP A 184 9.95 17.71 -17.49
CA TRP A 184 11.26 17.39 -16.92
C TRP A 184 11.57 15.90 -16.99
N THR A 185 12.82 15.63 -17.32
CA THR A 185 13.44 14.32 -17.22
C THR A 185 14.15 14.15 -15.87
N TRP A 186 14.57 12.93 -15.58
CA TRP A 186 15.44 12.69 -14.41
C TRP A 186 16.77 13.43 -14.53
N ASP A 187 17.29 13.64 -15.76
CA ASP A 187 18.52 14.42 -15.95
C ASP A 187 18.31 15.90 -15.56
N ASP A 188 17.15 16.48 -15.88
CA ASP A 188 16.81 17.86 -15.45
C ASP A 188 16.67 17.95 -13.94
N ALA A 189 16.00 16.99 -13.31
CA ALA A 189 15.84 16.95 -11.87
C ALA A 189 17.20 16.77 -11.15
N MET A 190 18.08 15.95 -11.68
CA MET A 190 19.42 15.75 -11.12
C MET A 190 20.28 17.01 -11.25
N ALA A 191 20.23 17.70 -12.39
CA ALA A 191 20.94 18.96 -12.59
C ALA A 191 20.45 20.07 -11.64
N ALA A 192 19.15 20.11 -11.34
CA ALA A 192 18.60 20.99 -10.33
C ALA A 192 19.03 20.58 -8.92
N ALA A 193 18.97 19.28 -8.61
CA ALA A 193 19.36 18.73 -7.32
C ALA A 193 20.81 19.03 -6.96
N GLU A 194 21.74 18.95 -7.92
CA GLU A 194 23.15 19.31 -7.71
C GLU A 194 23.32 20.77 -7.32
N LYS A 195 22.58 21.69 -7.96
CA LYS A 195 22.64 23.13 -7.64
C LYS A 195 22.06 23.44 -6.27
N ILE A 196 20.96 22.76 -5.90
CA ILE A 196 20.35 22.91 -4.58
C ILE A 196 21.27 22.36 -3.50
N SER A 197 21.85 21.18 -3.70
CA SER A 197 22.82 20.60 -2.73
C SER A 197 24.08 21.45 -2.55
N ALA A 198 24.43 22.28 -3.51
CA ALA A 198 25.55 23.21 -3.40
C ALA A 198 25.28 24.43 -2.50
N LEU A 199 24.04 24.64 -2.04
CA LEU A 199 23.70 25.74 -1.13
C LEU A 199 24.22 25.52 0.28
N GLY A 200 24.44 24.29 0.73
CA GLY A 200 24.94 23.99 2.06
C GLY A 200 25.20 22.53 2.34
N ASP A 201 26.01 22.22 3.34
CA ASP A 201 26.41 20.85 3.69
C ASP A 201 25.22 19.99 4.18
N ASP A 202 24.18 20.63 4.71
CA ASP A 202 22.96 19.98 5.22
C ASP A 202 21.74 20.15 4.30
N ILE A 203 21.94 20.66 3.08
CA ILE A 203 20.91 20.84 2.06
C ILE A 203 21.04 19.73 1.02
N TYR A 204 19.93 19.09 0.72
CA TYR A 204 19.87 18.01 -0.25
C TYR A 204 18.94 18.36 -1.41
N GLY A 205 19.34 18.00 -2.61
CA GLY A 205 18.57 18.37 -3.80
C GLY A 205 17.30 17.54 -3.98
N ILE A 206 17.38 16.25 -3.67
CA ILE A 206 16.24 15.33 -3.84
C ILE A 206 16.36 14.18 -2.85
N TYR A 207 15.21 13.65 -2.43
CA TYR A 207 15.12 12.34 -1.79
C TYR A 207 14.09 11.46 -2.51
N GLN A 208 14.50 10.29 -2.93
CA GLN A 208 13.64 9.26 -3.50
C GLN A 208 14.08 7.92 -2.90
N PRO A 209 13.20 7.22 -2.16
CA PRO A 209 13.56 5.96 -1.52
C PRO A 209 14.13 4.93 -2.50
N ILE A 210 15.17 4.21 -2.10
CA ILE A 210 15.70 3.08 -2.88
C ILE A 210 14.96 1.82 -2.43
N THR A 211 13.73 1.68 -2.88
CA THR A 211 12.84 0.56 -2.59
C THR A 211 12.45 -0.17 -3.88
N PHE A 212 11.88 -1.36 -3.74
CA PHE A 212 11.40 -2.10 -4.92
C PHE A 212 10.27 -1.37 -5.65
N ASN A 213 9.36 -0.73 -4.92
CA ASN A 213 8.23 0.01 -5.50
C ASN A 213 8.73 1.20 -6.35
N GLU A 214 9.67 1.98 -5.80
CA GLU A 214 10.30 3.07 -6.55
C GLU A 214 11.08 2.55 -7.75
N PHE A 215 11.85 1.47 -7.61
CA PHE A 215 12.57 0.86 -8.71
C PHE A 215 11.63 0.38 -9.82
N PHE A 216 10.51 -0.26 -9.47
CA PHE A 216 9.51 -0.71 -10.43
C PHE A 216 8.95 0.46 -11.26
N LYS A 217 8.62 1.58 -10.62
CA LYS A 217 8.15 2.81 -11.26
C LYS A 217 9.23 3.39 -12.19
N VAL A 218 10.45 3.57 -11.68
CA VAL A 218 11.55 4.13 -12.47
C VAL A 218 11.92 3.24 -13.65
N VAL A 219 11.87 1.92 -13.50
CA VAL A 219 12.01 0.98 -14.64
C VAL A 219 11.01 1.28 -15.74
N ALA A 220 9.73 1.47 -15.41
CA ALA A 220 8.71 1.83 -16.38
C ALA A 220 8.99 3.20 -17.03
N GLN A 221 9.49 4.18 -16.27
CA GLN A 221 9.88 5.51 -16.77
C GLN A 221 11.06 5.44 -17.77
N TYR A 222 11.92 4.44 -17.67
CA TYR A 222 13.00 4.20 -18.64
C TYR A 222 12.60 3.27 -19.79
N GLY A 223 11.32 2.86 -19.87
CA GLY A 223 10.80 1.96 -20.90
C GLY A 223 11.15 0.49 -20.69
N GLY A 224 11.61 0.14 -19.50
CA GLY A 224 11.89 -1.24 -19.11
C GLY A 224 10.67 -1.97 -18.53
N SER A 225 10.88 -3.20 -18.14
CA SER A 225 9.92 -4.03 -17.41
C SER A 225 10.62 -5.03 -16.52
N VAL A 226 9.98 -5.45 -15.44
CA VAL A 226 10.52 -6.47 -14.52
C VAL A 226 10.19 -7.88 -15.03
N LEU A 227 9.08 -8.04 -15.72
CA LEU A 227 8.60 -9.28 -16.32
C LEU A 227 8.33 -9.09 -17.82
N ASN A 228 8.40 -10.18 -18.59
CA ASN A 228 7.91 -10.18 -19.97
C ASN A 228 6.38 -9.99 -20.02
N GLU A 229 5.82 -9.79 -21.22
CA GLU A 229 4.36 -9.54 -21.42
C GLU A 229 3.50 -10.67 -20.83
N ASP A 230 3.92 -11.93 -20.98
CA ASP A 230 3.20 -13.10 -20.46
C ASP A 230 3.40 -13.31 -18.95
N LYS A 231 4.22 -12.48 -18.29
CA LYS A 231 4.58 -12.55 -16.86
C LYS A 231 5.17 -13.88 -16.42
N THR A 232 5.87 -14.57 -17.32
CA THR A 232 6.47 -15.90 -17.11
C THR A 232 7.98 -15.85 -16.87
N GLU A 233 8.65 -14.76 -17.27
CA GLU A 233 10.10 -14.62 -17.18
C GLU A 233 10.50 -13.25 -16.66
N PHE A 234 11.58 -13.21 -15.86
CA PHE A 234 12.17 -11.95 -15.40
C PHE A 234 13.01 -11.30 -16.51
N THR A 235 12.75 -10.01 -16.74
CA THR A 235 13.51 -9.14 -17.66
C THR A 235 14.35 -8.10 -16.91
N ILE A 236 14.55 -8.31 -15.61
CA ILE A 236 15.11 -7.34 -14.66
C ILE A 236 16.53 -6.85 -15.02
N ASN A 237 17.29 -7.61 -15.80
CA ASN A 237 18.65 -7.30 -16.21
C ASN A 237 18.75 -6.63 -17.60
N SER A 238 17.67 -6.04 -18.10
CA SER A 238 17.70 -5.27 -19.36
C SER A 238 18.55 -3.99 -19.25
N ALA A 239 18.93 -3.42 -20.38
CA ALA A 239 19.70 -2.17 -20.41
C ALA A 239 18.91 -0.98 -19.85
N GLU A 240 17.61 -0.95 -20.05
CA GLU A 240 16.67 0.05 -19.54
C GLU A 240 16.60 -0.03 -18.01
N ASN A 241 16.47 -1.24 -17.47
CA ASN A 241 16.41 -1.47 -16.03
C ASN A 241 17.74 -1.15 -15.34
N LEU A 242 18.86 -1.40 -16.01
CA LEU A 242 20.18 -1.03 -15.50
C LEU A 242 20.32 0.49 -15.38
N LYS A 243 19.87 1.26 -16.40
CA LYS A 243 19.84 2.73 -16.34
C LYS A 243 18.97 3.25 -15.20
N ALA A 244 17.80 2.63 -15.00
CA ALA A 244 16.92 2.96 -13.87
C ALA A 244 17.63 2.76 -12.53
N ALA A 245 18.27 1.60 -12.34
CA ALA A 245 19.03 1.30 -11.13
C ALA A 245 20.23 2.25 -10.92
N GLU A 246 20.99 2.54 -11.98
CA GLU A 246 22.12 3.47 -11.93
C GLU A 246 21.65 4.86 -11.50
N MET A 247 20.57 5.40 -12.10
CA MET A 247 20.01 6.70 -11.73
C MET A 247 19.64 6.75 -10.24
N MET A 248 18.95 5.72 -9.74
CA MET A 248 18.55 5.68 -8.32
C MET A 248 19.74 5.62 -7.36
N ILE A 249 20.80 4.87 -7.71
CA ILE A 249 21.97 4.70 -6.84
C ILE A 249 22.91 5.89 -6.93
N ASP A 250 23.06 6.48 -8.09
CA ASP A 250 24.01 7.57 -8.35
C ASP A 250 23.69 8.84 -7.55
N LYS A 251 22.41 9.07 -7.22
CA LYS A 251 22.00 10.19 -6.34
C LYS A 251 22.69 10.16 -4.98
N VAL A 252 22.94 8.97 -4.45
CA VAL A 252 23.59 8.79 -3.14
C VAL A 252 25.09 8.61 -3.28
N THR A 253 25.56 7.85 -4.30
CA THR A 253 26.93 7.34 -4.34
C THR A 253 27.87 8.17 -5.18
N LYS A 254 27.38 8.92 -6.17
CA LYS A 254 28.20 9.72 -7.09
C LYS A 254 27.98 11.21 -6.92
N THR A 255 26.74 11.66 -6.93
CA THR A 255 26.40 13.08 -6.91
C THR A 255 26.14 13.62 -5.51
N ASN A 256 25.85 12.75 -4.55
CA ASN A 256 25.53 13.09 -3.16
C ASN A 256 24.39 14.11 -3.02
N VAL A 257 23.45 14.13 -3.98
CA VAL A 257 22.30 15.03 -3.93
C VAL A 257 21.17 14.49 -3.04
N GLN A 258 21.27 13.22 -2.68
CA GLN A 258 20.40 12.55 -1.73
C GLN A 258 21.20 12.12 -0.49
N PRO A 259 20.69 12.37 0.74
CA PRO A 259 21.37 11.94 1.94
C PRO A 259 21.38 10.42 2.08
N THR A 260 22.42 9.91 2.75
CA THR A 260 22.43 8.55 3.27
C THR A 260 21.60 8.46 4.55
N GLU A 261 21.17 7.27 4.95
CA GLU A 261 20.50 7.02 6.23
C GLU A 261 21.30 7.58 7.42
N ALA A 262 22.63 7.47 7.37
CA ALA A 262 23.50 8.01 8.42
C ALA A 262 23.47 9.54 8.50
N GLN A 263 23.36 10.23 7.36
CA GLN A 263 23.25 11.69 7.28
C GLN A 263 21.86 12.17 7.71
N MET A 264 20.82 11.37 7.50
CA MET A 264 19.46 11.66 7.98
C MET A 264 19.37 11.58 9.51
N GLY A 265 20.24 10.79 10.17
CA GLY A 265 20.29 10.72 11.62
C GLY A 265 19.05 10.18 12.31
N GLY A 266 18.27 9.35 11.59
CA GLY A 266 16.98 8.80 12.05
C GLY A 266 15.77 9.67 11.70
N MET A 267 15.97 10.77 10.98
CA MET A 267 14.90 11.60 10.43
C MET A 267 14.26 10.88 9.23
N GLY A 268 12.96 10.98 9.08
CA GLY A 268 12.26 10.51 7.89
C GLY A 268 12.47 11.46 6.68
N ASP A 269 12.10 11.01 5.51
CA ASP A 269 12.16 11.83 4.29
C ASP A 269 11.19 13.03 4.35
N TRP A 270 10.03 12.85 4.94
CA TRP A 270 9.08 13.93 5.17
C TRP A 270 9.60 14.94 6.19
N ASP A 271 10.13 14.47 7.33
CA ASP A 271 10.75 15.35 8.32
C ASP A 271 11.89 16.21 7.69
N LEU A 272 12.65 15.58 6.78
CA LEU A 272 13.71 16.27 6.05
C LEU A 272 13.14 17.37 5.13
N PHE A 273 12.03 17.10 4.44
CA PHE A 273 11.36 18.09 3.61
C PHE A 273 10.75 19.21 4.47
N GLU A 274 10.01 18.85 5.51
CA GLU A 274 9.38 19.79 6.45
C GLU A 274 10.41 20.73 7.12
N SER A 275 11.63 20.24 7.36
CA SER A 275 12.72 21.06 7.90
C SER A 275 13.28 22.11 6.92
N GLY A 276 12.79 22.14 5.68
CA GLY A 276 13.26 23.05 4.63
C GLY A 276 14.62 22.69 4.04
N ARG A 277 15.16 21.51 4.34
CA ARG A 277 16.52 21.06 3.93
C ARG A 277 16.52 20.22 2.65
N LEU A 278 15.36 19.92 2.10
CA LEU A 278 15.18 19.10 0.91
C LEU A 278 14.54 19.90 -0.23
N GLY A 279 15.18 19.89 -1.41
CA GLY A 279 14.71 20.60 -2.58
C GLY A 279 13.52 19.92 -3.26
N MET A 280 13.56 18.60 -3.38
CA MET A 280 12.55 17.82 -4.11
C MET A 280 12.26 16.48 -3.43
N ILE A 281 11.01 16.05 -3.49
CA ILE A 281 10.57 14.73 -3.01
C ILE A 281 9.45 14.18 -3.91
N PRO A 282 9.67 13.04 -4.60
CA PRO A 282 8.59 12.30 -5.25
C PRO A 282 7.74 11.62 -4.17
N THR A 283 6.49 12.06 -4.02
CA THR A 283 5.51 11.46 -3.10
C THR A 283 4.09 11.76 -3.59
N GLY A 284 3.06 11.27 -2.90
CA GLY A 284 1.69 11.40 -3.37
C GLY A 284 0.83 12.37 -2.56
N ILE A 285 -0.43 12.43 -2.94
CA ILE A 285 -1.43 13.31 -2.33
C ILE A 285 -1.57 13.12 -0.81
N TRP A 286 -1.22 11.95 -0.30
CA TRP A 286 -1.24 11.63 1.14
C TRP A 286 -0.31 12.51 1.98
N ALA A 287 0.72 13.13 1.37
CA ALA A 287 1.63 14.05 2.06
C ALA A 287 1.12 15.50 2.11
N PHE A 288 0.13 15.88 1.28
CA PHE A 288 -0.24 17.28 1.08
C PHE A 288 -0.72 17.98 2.35
N ASN A 289 -1.58 17.35 3.14
CA ASN A 289 -2.07 17.94 4.38
C ASN A 289 -0.93 18.13 5.39
N THR A 290 -0.07 17.14 5.52
CA THR A 290 1.07 17.19 6.43
C THR A 290 2.02 18.32 6.03
N PHE A 291 2.38 18.44 4.76
CA PHE A 291 3.26 19.51 4.30
C PHE A 291 2.59 20.90 4.35
N ALA A 292 1.29 20.97 4.11
CA ALA A 292 0.55 22.23 4.24
C ALA A 292 0.52 22.76 5.69
N ASP A 293 0.51 21.85 6.66
CA ASP A 293 0.47 22.21 8.09
C ASP A 293 1.88 22.41 8.69
N ALA A 294 2.89 21.70 8.19
CA ALA A 294 4.23 21.64 8.81
C ALA A 294 5.27 22.52 8.13
N CYS A 295 5.16 22.79 6.81
CA CYS A 295 6.18 23.54 6.09
C CYS A 295 5.99 25.06 6.25
N ASP A 296 7.03 25.75 6.75
CA ASP A 296 7.07 27.21 6.89
C ASP A 296 7.61 27.93 5.62
N PHE A 297 7.79 27.20 4.51
CA PHE A 297 8.30 27.71 3.23
C PHE A 297 7.31 27.48 2.10
N ASN A 298 7.53 28.13 0.95
CA ASN A 298 6.70 27.94 -0.24
C ASN A 298 7.07 26.66 -0.97
N TRP A 299 6.11 25.79 -1.20
CA TRP A 299 6.27 24.58 -2.01
C TRP A 299 5.18 24.48 -3.09
N ASP A 300 5.42 23.65 -4.07
CA ASP A 300 4.47 23.41 -5.17
C ASP A 300 4.67 21.99 -5.72
N ILE A 301 3.85 21.59 -6.67
CA ILE A 301 3.88 20.26 -7.29
C ILE A 301 4.02 20.36 -8.80
N CYS A 302 4.61 19.32 -9.39
CA CYS A 302 4.56 19.10 -10.84
C CYS A 302 4.50 17.60 -11.14
N VAL A 303 4.33 17.26 -12.42
CA VAL A 303 4.41 15.86 -12.86
C VAL A 303 5.79 15.31 -12.53
N GLU A 304 5.84 14.10 -11.98
CA GLU A 304 7.11 13.45 -11.66
C GLU A 304 8.03 13.34 -12.90
N PRO A 305 9.34 13.57 -12.77
CA PRO A 305 10.28 13.40 -13.86
C PRO A 305 10.19 11.99 -14.48
N GLY A 306 10.53 11.88 -15.75
CA GLY A 306 10.61 10.60 -16.45
C GLY A 306 12.02 10.35 -17.01
N GLY A 307 12.28 9.13 -17.42
CA GLY A 307 13.46 8.80 -18.21
C GLY A 307 13.16 8.99 -19.71
N THR A 308 12.74 7.94 -20.40
CA THR A 308 12.31 7.98 -21.80
C THR A 308 10.81 8.25 -21.93
N GLN A 309 10.06 8.09 -20.87
CA GLN A 309 8.61 8.31 -20.80
C GLN A 309 8.19 8.66 -19.35
N LYS A 310 6.94 9.10 -19.19
CA LYS A 310 6.33 9.32 -17.88
C LYS A 310 5.64 8.03 -17.43
N ALA A 311 5.77 7.73 -16.13
CA ALA A 311 5.02 6.68 -15.43
C ALA A 311 4.99 7.03 -13.94
N THR A 312 3.85 6.85 -13.29
CA THR A 312 3.62 7.12 -11.87
C THR A 312 2.93 5.92 -11.21
#